data_b95dd1f6492dd8f21424f4d380bf4323
#
_entry.id   b95dd1f6492dd8f21424f4d380bf4323
#
_cell.length_a   1.000
_cell.length_b   1.000
_cell.length_c   1.000
_cell.angle_alpha   90.00
_cell.angle_beta   90.00
_cell.angle_gamma   90.00
#
_symmetry.space_group_name_H-M   'P 1'
#
loop_
_entity.id
_entity.type
_entity.pdbx_description
1 polymer ?
#
loop_
_entity_poly.entity_id
_entity_poly.type
_entity_poly.pdbx_seq_one_letter_code
_entity_poly.pdbx_strand_id
1 'polypeptide(L)'
;MQGCLRVAIVGYGTAGQAAAILLHGQGHALTVFEQATAPGPIGAGFLLQPTGLAVLARLGLHEQVLQRGQRIDRLHGCNHRGRSVMDMRYADHAKDCFGLGLTRGSLFTVLRDAYAGASAILTGTCIDHVSSDGWHLIDSEGREHGPFDLIVAADGAHSRLRKALPHLVRRESVYPWGALWCLLRADDWPHATELRQRYAGTREMIGLLPVGQRVGHPGHWLTFYFSLRGDQVDAFNVDGFEKMRERVDSLWPEASTLLSRIQSPEHMNRARYRDVVLRAPVQERIVFLGDAAHAMSPQLGQGVNMALLDAQALADALADSANIDEALQSYPRRRRAHLAVYQRLSRWLTPLFQSERDTLARLRDLGFGPLSRLPLARGQMLKILTGTKQAWWR
;
A
#
# COMPACT_ATOMS: atom_id res chain seq x y z
N MET A 1 25.57 -20.96 -5.43
CA MET A 1 24.46 -21.26 -4.51
C MET A 1 24.82 -20.77 -3.14
N GLN A 2 24.10 -19.82 -2.60
CA GLN A 2 24.30 -19.35 -1.24
C GLN A 2 23.89 -20.46 -0.27
N GLY A 3 24.64 -20.65 0.80
CA GLY A 3 24.25 -21.53 1.90
C GLY A 3 22.93 -21.05 2.53
N CYS A 4 22.31 -21.88 3.37
CA CYS A 4 21.12 -21.49 4.15
C CYS A 4 21.49 -20.32 5.07
N LEU A 5 20.82 -19.15 4.86
CA LEU A 5 21.00 -17.97 5.70
C LEU A 5 20.00 -18.01 6.87
N ARG A 6 20.44 -17.50 8.04
CA ARG A 6 19.55 -17.18 9.16
C ARG A 6 19.04 -15.75 8.96
N VAL A 7 17.75 -15.61 8.68
CA VAL A 7 17.14 -14.33 8.33
C VAL A 7 16.13 -13.91 9.39
N ALA A 8 16.31 -12.71 9.92
CA ALA A 8 15.30 -12.05 10.73
C ALA A 8 14.38 -11.20 9.83
N ILE A 9 13.06 -11.35 10.00
CA ILE A 9 12.07 -10.47 9.36
C ILE A 9 11.36 -9.70 10.47
N VAL A 10 11.50 -8.38 10.47
CA VAL A 10 10.88 -7.49 11.45
C VAL A 10 9.63 -6.85 10.85
N GLY A 11 8.45 -7.26 11.35
CA GLY A 11 7.14 -6.88 10.87
C GLY A 11 6.47 -7.95 10.01
N TYR A 12 5.25 -8.34 10.38
CA TYR A 12 4.44 -9.37 9.71
C TYR A 12 3.32 -8.77 8.85
N GLY A 13 3.57 -7.57 8.29
CA GLY A 13 2.71 -6.95 7.28
C GLY A 13 2.95 -7.55 5.88
N THR A 14 2.35 -6.96 4.83
CA THR A 14 2.42 -7.48 3.45
C THR A 14 3.85 -7.72 2.97
N ALA A 15 4.77 -6.77 3.20
CA ALA A 15 6.17 -6.92 2.79
C ALA A 15 6.86 -8.07 3.51
N GLY A 16 6.68 -8.14 4.85
CA GLY A 16 7.30 -9.20 5.68
C GLY A 16 6.76 -10.58 5.36
N GLN A 17 5.42 -10.73 5.21
CA GLN A 17 4.81 -12.00 4.85
C GLN A 17 5.27 -12.47 3.46
N ALA A 18 5.27 -11.58 2.45
CA ALA A 18 5.73 -11.95 1.11
C ALA A 18 7.22 -12.33 1.10
N ALA A 19 8.06 -11.59 1.82
CA ALA A 19 9.47 -11.92 1.99
C ALA A 19 9.65 -13.27 2.70
N ALA A 20 8.87 -13.53 3.76
CA ALA A 20 8.92 -14.80 4.49
C ALA A 20 8.61 -15.99 3.57
N ILE A 21 7.54 -15.93 2.78
CA ILE A 21 7.16 -17.00 1.85
C ILE A 21 8.28 -17.24 0.82
N LEU A 22 8.78 -16.17 0.19
CA LEU A 22 9.80 -16.27 -0.86
C LEU A 22 11.13 -16.82 -0.33
N LEU A 23 11.62 -16.28 0.79
CA LEU A 23 12.91 -16.66 1.36
C LEU A 23 12.87 -18.06 1.99
N HIS A 24 11.75 -18.43 2.61
CA HIS A 24 11.54 -19.81 3.07
C HIS A 24 11.55 -20.78 1.90
N GLY A 25 10.87 -20.44 0.79
CA GLY A 25 10.88 -21.25 -0.43
C GLY A 25 12.26 -21.41 -1.07
N GLN A 26 13.23 -20.54 -0.74
CA GLN A 26 14.64 -20.63 -1.12
C GLN A 26 15.50 -21.43 -0.14
N GLY A 27 14.90 -21.96 0.94
CA GLY A 27 15.59 -22.78 1.92
C GLY A 27 16.32 -22.02 3.02
N HIS A 28 16.02 -20.72 3.23
CA HIS A 28 16.58 -19.94 4.32
C HIS A 28 15.87 -20.24 5.67
N ALA A 29 16.60 -20.16 6.77
CA ALA A 29 16.06 -20.29 8.13
C ALA A 29 15.54 -18.94 8.60
N LEU A 30 14.22 -18.85 8.87
CA LEU A 30 13.58 -17.57 9.17
C LEU A 30 13.12 -17.48 10.62
N THR A 31 13.28 -16.29 11.21
CA THR A 31 12.60 -15.85 12.43
C THR A 31 11.83 -14.57 12.13
N VAL A 32 10.52 -14.59 12.34
CA VAL A 32 9.65 -13.44 12.07
C VAL A 32 9.23 -12.79 13.38
N PHE A 33 9.43 -11.48 13.50
CA PHE A 33 9.06 -10.68 14.66
C PHE A 33 7.85 -9.80 14.35
N GLU A 34 6.83 -9.85 15.18
CA GLU A 34 5.63 -9.01 15.05
C GLU A 34 5.27 -8.40 16.40
N GLN A 35 5.10 -7.07 16.43
CA GLN A 35 4.79 -6.35 17.66
C GLN A 35 3.38 -6.62 18.20
N ALA A 36 2.42 -6.92 17.33
CA ALA A 36 1.07 -7.29 17.74
C ALA A 36 1.06 -8.69 18.37
N THR A 37 0.42 -8.83 19.52
CA THR A 37 0.25 -10.13 20.20
C THR A 37 -0.65 -11.08 19.40
N ALA A 38 -1.64 -10.52 18.70
CA ALA A 38 -2.57 -11.25 17.83
C ALA A 38 -2.66 -10.53 16.47
N PRO A 39 -1.69 -10.74 15.56
CA PRO A 39 -1.74 -10.15 14.23
C PRO A 39 -2.95 -10.69 13.46
N GLY A 40 -3.74 -9.81 12.88
CA GLY A 40 -5.01 -10.17 12.29
C GLY A 40 -5.42 -9.33 11.08
N PRO A 41 -6.56 -9.67 10.48
CA PRO A 41 -7.07 -9.07 9.25
C PRO A 41 -7.64 -7.66 9.50
N ILE A 42 -6.77 -6.67 9.73
CA ILE A 42 -7.14 -5.27 10.00
C ILE A 42 -6.82 -4.41 8.77
N GLY A 43 -7.66 -3.43 8.51
CA GLY A 43 -7.38 -2.35 7.57
C GLY A 43 -8.40 -2.17 6.45
N ALA A 44 -8.25 -1.05 5.73
CA ALA A 44 -9.05 -0.67 4.59
C ALA A 44 -8.89 -1.63 3.41
N GLY A 45 -9.77 -1.48 2.44
CA GLY A 45 -9.51 -1.99 1.11
C GLY A 45 -8.46 -1.16 0.37
N PHE A 46 -7.86 -1.78 -0.60
CA PHE A 46 -6.88 -1.17 -1.51
C PHE A 46 -7.03 -1.78 -2.90
N LEU A 47 -6.41 -1.14 -3.87
CA LEU A 47 -6.40 -1.61 -5.25
C LEU A 47 -5.07 -2.32 -5.54
N LEU A 48 -5.14 -3.63 -5.70
CA LEU A 48 -4.02 -4.45 -6.15
C LEU A 48 -3.91 -4.30 -7.67
N GLN A 49 -2.74 -3.89 -8.11
CA GLN A 49 -2.46 -3.62 -9.51
C GLN A 49 -1.87 -4.87 -10.22
N PRO A 50 -1.85 -4.91 -11.55
CA PRO A 50 -1.30 -6.05 -12.30
C PRO A 50 0.10 -6.48 -11.85
N THR A 51 0.97 -5.55 -11.48
CA THR A 51 2.32 -5.86 -10.96
C THR A 51 2.28 -6.59 -9.62
N GLY A 52 1.38 -6.22 -8.72
CA GLY A 52 1.18 -6.93 -7.46
C GLY A 52 0.54 -8.30 -7.66
N LEU A 53 -0.43 -8.41 -8.59
CA LEU A 53 -1.03 -9.70 -8.97
C LEU A 53 0.01 -10.66 -9.56
N ALA A 54 0.96 -10.16 -10.35
CA ALA A 54 2.06 -10.97 -10.90
C ALA A 54 2.96 -11.55 -9.78
N VAL A 55 3.24 -10.78 -8.73
CA VAL A 55 3.99 -11.30 -7.57
C VAL A 55 3.19 -12.37 -6.85
N LEU A 56 1.90 -12.18 -6.63
CA LEU A 56 1.05 -13.19 -5.99
C LEU A 56 0.88 -14.45 -6.85
N ALA A 57 0.88 -14.30 -8.18
CA ALA A 57 0.90 -15.45 -9.09
C ALA A 57 2.20 -16.27 -8.93
N ARG A 58 3.35 -15.60 -8.81
CA ARG A 58 4.63 -16.26 -8.53
C ARG A 58 4.66 -16.98 -7.17
N LEU A 59 3.94 -16.44 -6.19
CA LEU A 59 3.74 -17.09 -4.88
C LEU A 59 2.73 -18.26 -4.91
N GLY A 60 2.08 -18.52 -6.06
CA GLY A 60 1.01 -19.52 -6.18
C GLY A 60 -0.32 -19.09 -5.55
N LEU A 61 -0.51 -17.79 -5.27
CA LEU A 61 -1.63 -17.25 -4.51
C LEU A 61 -2.67 -16.50 -5.37
N HIS A 62 -2.50 -16.50 -6.69
CA HIS A 62 -3.33 -15.74 -7.62
C HIS A 62 -4.82 -16.08 -7.50
N GLU A 63 -5.18 -17.36 -7.59
CA GLU A 63 -6.57 -17.81 -7.51
C GLU A 63 -7.21 -17.47 -6.16
N GLN A 64 -6.45 -17.63 -5.08
CA GLN A 64 -6.94 -17.38 -3.71
C GLN A 64 -7.27 -15.89 -3.49
N VAL A 65 -6.50 -14.97 -4.07
CA VAL A 65 -6.81 -13.53 -3.98
C VAL A 65 -7.94 -13.13 -4.93
N LEU A 66 -8.04 -13.73 -6.13
CA LEU A 66 -9.16 -13.50 -7.04
C LEU A 66 -10.50 -13.92 -6.43
N GLN A 67 -10.55 -15.05 -5.74
CA GLN A 67 -11.77 -15.53 -5.07
C GLN A 67 -12.23 -14.60 -3.94
N ARG A 68 -11.34 -13.82 -3.34
CA ARG A 68 -11.64 -12.92 -2.21
C ARG A 68 -11.81 -11.47 -2.61
N GLY A 69 -11.26 -11.08 -3.75
CA GLY A 69 -11.29 -9.71 -4.24
C GLY A 69 -12.43 -9.44 -5.21
N GLN A 70 -12.52 -8.18 -5.63
CA GLN A 70 -13.43 -7.73 -6.68
C GLN A 70 -12.60 -7.20 -7.86
N ARG A 71 -12.85 -7.74 -9.04
CA ARG A 71 -12.24 -7.25 -10.28
C ARG A 71 -12.64 -5.79 -10.51
N ILE A 72 -11.64 -4.96 -10.84
CA ILE A 72 -11.82 -3.54 -11.18
C ILE A 72 -11.33 -3.32 -12.60
N ASP A 73 -12.24 -2.94 -13.46
CA ASP A 73 -11.99 -2.69 -14.88
C ASP A 73 -11.73 -1.22 -15.18
N ARG A 74 -12.20 -0.32 -14.29
CA ARG A 74 -12.18 1.12 -14.54
C ARG A 74 -11.93 1.93 -13.27
N LEU A 75 -11.16 3.02 -13.43
CA LEU A 75 -11.08 4.13 -12.47
C LEU A 75 -11.81 5.33 -13.07
N HIS A 76 -12.84 5.79 -12.38
CA HIS A 76 -13.65 6.92 -12.83
C HIS A 76 -13.79 7.97 -11.72
N GLY A 77 -13.26 9.15 -11.98
CA GLY A 77 -13.31 10.29 -11.07
C GLY A 77 -13.94 11.52 -11.71
N CYS A 78 -14.90 12.13 -11.02
CA CYS A 78 -15.56 13.36 -11.45
C CYS A 78 -15.41 14.47 -10.40
N ASN A 79 -15.40 15.73 -10.85
CA ASN A 79 -15.50 16.85 -9.92
C ASN A 79 -16.95 17.08 -9.44
N HIS A 80 -17.14 18.04 -8.52
CA HIS A 80 -18.44 18.42 -7.96
C HIS A 80 -19.47 18.89 -9.00
N ARG A 81 -19.04 19.21 -10.22
CA ARG A 81 -19.93 19.60 -11.35
C ARG A 81 -20.22 18.44 -12.30
N GLY A 82 -19.88 17.21 -11.92
CA GLY A 82 -20.06 16.03 -12.76
C GLY A 82 -19.07 15.89 -13.93
N ARG A 83 -18.14 16.84 -14.11
CA ARG A 83 -17.12 16.76 -15.17
C ARG A 83 -16.12 15.65 -14.84
N SER A 84 -15.89 14.76 -15.80
CA SER A 84 -14.88 13.71 -15.67
C SER A 84 -13.47 14.33 -15.58
N VAL A 85 -12.78 14.01 -14.49
CA VAL A 85 -11.38 14.36 -14.22
C VAL A 85 -10.47 13.22 -14.60
N MET A 86 -10.90 11.98 -14.32
CA MET A 86 -10.16 10.77 -14.60
C MET A 86 -11.12 9.70 -15.13
N ASP A 87 -10.77 9.09 -16.25
CA ASP A 87 -11.46 7.95 -16.83
C ASP A 87 -10.44 7.00 -17.45
N MET A 88 -10.03 6.00 -16.69
CA MET A 88 -9.02 5.05 -17.09
C MET A 88 -9.56 3.63 -17.06
N ARG A 89 -9.48 2.94 -18.17
CA ARG A 89 -9.87 1.54 -18.31
C ARG A 89 -8.63 0.69 -18.45
N TYR A 90 -8.52 -0.36 -17.67
CA TYR A 90 -7.38 -1.28 -17.73
C TYR A 90 -7.26 -1.97 -19.10
N ALA A 91 -8.37 -2.28 -19.75
CA ALA A 91 -8.40 -2.87 -21.10
C ALA A 91 -7.72 -2.02 -22.17
N ASP A 92 -7.56 -0.70 -21.94
CA ASP A 92 -6.80 0.18 -22.84
C ASP A 92 -5.28 -0.01 -22.72
N HIS A 93 -4.81 -0.66 -21.64
CA HIS A 93 -3.42 -1.06 -21.48
C HIS A 93 -3.15 -2.43 -22.13
N ALA A 94 -4.00 -3.42 -21.82
CA ALA A 94 -4.00 -4.75 -22.43
C ALA A 94 -5.38 -5.38 -22.25
N LYS A 95 -5.83 -6.18 -23.23
CA LYS A 95 -7.20 -6.73 -23.30
C LYS A 95 -7.69 -7.38 -22.01
N ASP A 96 -6.85 -8.15 -21.33
CA ASP A 96 -7.21 -8.89 -20.12
C ASP A 96 -6.67 -8.23 -18.83
N CYS A 97 -6.21 -6.98 -18.93
CA CYS A 97 -5.68 -6.23 -17.81
C CYS A 97 -6.79 -5.74 -16.90
N PHE A 98 -6.60 -5.88 -15.59
CA PHE A 98 -7.53 -5.40 -14.56
C PHE A 98 -6.78 -5.11 -13.26
N GLY A 99 -7.40 -4.33 -12.38
CA GLY A 99 -7.03 -4.22 -10.99
C GLY A 99 -7.90 -5.12 -10.13
N LEU A 100 -7.47 -5.43 -8.91
CA LEU A 100 -8.25 -6.19 -7.95
C LEU A 100 -8.46 -5.35 -6.68
N GLY A 101 -9.70 -4.99 -6.41
CA GLY A 101 -10.07 -4.43 -5.11
C GLY A 101 -10.07 -5.53 -4.07
N LEU A 102 -9.33 -5.34 -2.98
CA LEU A 102 -9.14 -6.36 -1.96
C LEU A 102 -9.06 -5.71 -0.57
N THR A 103 -9.60 -6.33 0.46
CA THR A 103 -9.37 -5.86 1.83
C THR A 103 -7.95 -6.24 2.28
N ARG A 104 -7.32 -5.38 3.10
CA ARG A 104 -6.03 -5.73 3.72
C ARG A 104 -6.12 -7.01 4.53
N GLY A 105 -7.26 -7.23 5.19
CA GLY A 105 -7.53 -8.45 5.94
C GLY A 105 -7.55 -9.70 5.08
N SER A 106 -8.15 -9.64 3.88
CA SER A 106 -8.16 -10.78 2.95
C SER A 106 -6.76 -11.10 2.45
N LEU A 107 -5.97 -10.08 2.06
CA LEU A 107 -4.58 -10.31 1.66
C LEU A 107 -3.73 -10.86 2.80
N PHE A 108 -3.86 -10.28 4.01
CA PHE A 108 -3.16 -10.75 5.21
C PHE A 108 -3.44 -12.25 5.45
N THR A 109 -4.70 -12.66 5.38
CA THR A 109 -5.11 -14.06 5.60
C THR A 109 -4.51 -14.99 4.54
N VAL A 110 -4.56 -14.60 3.25
CA VAL A 110 -3.99 -15.41 2.15
C VAL A 110 -2.49 -15.61 2.34
N LEU A 111 -1.76 -14.54 2.65
CA LEU A 111 -0.30 -14.61 2.86
C LEU A 111 0.05 -15.40 4.13
N ARG A 112 -0.67 -15.19 5.23
CA ARG A 112 -0.49 -15.93 6.48
C ARG A 112 -0.68 -17.42 6.28
N ASP A 113 -1.78 -17.81 5.62
CA ASP A 113 -2.13 -19.22 5.42
C ASP A 113 -1.11 -19.91 4.49
N ALA A 114 -0.53 -19.19 3.53
CA ALA A 114 0.56 -19.67 2.68
C ALA A 114 1.89 -19.89 3.43
N TYR A 115 2.10 -19.18 4.53
CA TYR A 115 3.31 -19.31 5.37
C TYR A 115 3.09 -20.19 6.60
N ALA A 116 1.87 -20.67 6.85
CA ALA A 116 1.51 -21.44 8.05
C ALA A 116 2.39 -22.71 8.22
N GLY A 117 2.97 -22.85 9.40
CA GLY A 117 3.82 -23.98 9.76
C GLY A 117 5.26 -23.95 9.22
N ALA A 118 5.65 -22.90 8.49
CA ALA A 118 6.96 -22.85 7.86
C ALA A 118 8.12 -22.47 8.81
N SER A 119 7.89 -21.58 9.80
CA SER A 119 8.92 -21.10 10.74
C SER A 119 8.31 -20.39 11.96
N ALA A 120 9.14 -20.07 12.93
CA ALA A 120 8.71 -19.38 14.14
C ALA A 120 8.28 -17.93 13.85
N ILE A 121 7.08 -17.57 14.28
CA ILE A 121 6.60 -16.19 14.34
C ILE A 121 6.52 -15.78 15.81
N LEU A 122 7.35 -14.82 16.20
CA LEU A 122 7.40 -14.27 17.55
C LEU A 122 6.47 -13.06 17.61
N THR A 123 5.23 -13.29 17.99
CA THR A 123 4.21 -12.25 18.20
C THR A 123 4.40 -11.56 19.55
N GLY A 124 3.89 -10.33 19.69
CA GLY A 124 4.10 -9.52 20.89
C GLY A 124 5.55 -9.06 21.08
N THR A 125 6.40 -9.23 20.05
CA THR A 125 7.83 -8.90 20.13
C THR A 125 8.12 -7.65 19.29
N CYS A 126 8.35 -6.54 19.95
CA CYS A 126 8.61 -5.26 19.31
C CYS A 126 10.13 -5.01 19.24
N ILE A 127 10.71 -5.18 18.06
CA ILE A 127 12.14 -4.89 17.83
C ILE A 127 12.37 -3.38 17.84
N ASP A 128 13.36 -2.93 18.60
CA ASP A 128 13.72 -1.53 18.78
C ASP A 128 14.92 -1.12 17.92
N HIS A 129 15.99 -1.88 17.96
CA HIS A 129 17.20 -1.59 17.19
C HIS A 129 18.03 -2.85 16.92
N VAL A 130 19.08 -2.69 16.12
CA VAL A 130 20.12 -3.70 15.86
C VAL A 130 21.26 -3.44 16.84
N SER A 131 21.85 -4.50 17.41
CA SER A 131 23.01 -4.42 18.29
C SER A 131 24.23 -3.81 17.59
N SER A 132 25.21 -3.38 18.37
CA SER A 132 26.43 -2.74 17.86
C SER A 132 27.29 -3.65 16.98
N ASP A 133 27.15 -4.97 17.13
CA ASP A 133 27.85 -5.96 16.30
C ASP A 133 27.19 -6.20 14.93
N GLY A 134 25.97 -5.68 14.73
CA GLY A 134 25.21 -5.78 13.47
C GLY A 134 24.54 -7.14 13.23
N TRP A 135 24.65 -8.10 14.18
CA TRP A 135 24.16 -9.48 14.00
C TRP A 135 22.94 -9.83 14.83
N HIS A 136 22.65 -9.05 15.87
CA HIS A 136 21.57 -9.31 16.79
C HIS A 136 20.51 -8.19 16.76
N LEU A 137 19.28 -8.55 17.09
CA LEU A 137 18.17 -7.62 17.27
C LEU A 137 17.88 -7.47 18.76
N ILE A 138 17.66 -6.24 19.19
CA ILE A 138 17.24 -5.92 20.56
C ILE A 138 15.77 -5.53 20.53
N ASP A 139 14.95 -6.20 21.35
CA ASP A 139 13.54 -5.86 21.49
C ASP A 139 13.32 -4.77 22.55
N SER A 140 12.08 -4.28 22.65
CA SER A 140 11.70 -3.21 23.60
C SER A 140 11.80 -3.62 25.07
N GLU A 141 12.01 -4.89 25.40
CA GLU A 141 12.23 -5.41 26.74
C GLU A 141 13.74 -5.63 27.00
N GLY A 142 14.61 -5.30 26.05
CA GLY A 142 16.05 -5.46 26.15
C GLY A 142 16.55 -6.88 25.89
N ARG A 143 15.71 -7.79 25.40
CA ARG A 143 16.12 -9.14 25.05
C ARG A 143 16.85 -9.14 23.71
N GLU A 144 17.92 -9.93 23.65
CA GLU A 144 18.71 -10.13 22.44
C GLU A 144 18.24 -11.35 21.66
N HIS A 145 18.12 -11.19 20.33
CA HIS A 145 17.71 -12.23 19.39
C HIS A 145 18.72 -12.36 18.26
N GLY A 146 19.15 -13.56 17.93
CA GLY A 146 20.11 -13.82 16.84
C GLY A 146 21.16 -14.88 17.20
N PRO A 147 22.31 -14.87 16.55
CA PRO A 147 22.73 -13.94 15.48
C PRO A 147 22.04 -14.25 14.13
N PHE A 148 21.89 -13.21 13.29
CA PHE A 148 21.29 -13.30 11.96
C PHE A 148 22.28 -12.90 10.86
N ASP A 149 22.23 -13.61 9.73
CA ASP A 149 23.05 -13.31 8.55
C ASP A 149 22.44 -12.18 7.71
N LEU A 150 21.11 -11.98 7.82
CA LEU A 150 20.34 -10.93 7.15
C LEU A 150 19.17 -10.46 8.02
N ILE A 151 18.96 -9.16 8.08
CA ILE A 151 17.84 -8.52 8.78
C ILE A 151 16.96 -7.80 7.75
N VAL A 152 15.71 -8.22 7.63
CA VAL A 152 14.70 -7.62 6.75
C VAL A 152 13.78 -6.72 7.57
N ALA A 153 13.96 -5.40 7.46
CA ALA A 153 13.14 -4.39 8.11
C ALA A 153 11.87 -4.12 7.28
N ALA A 154 10.75 -4.70 7.70
CA ALA A 154 9.42 -4.57 7.10
C ALA A 154 8.39 -4.04 8.11
N ASP A 155 8.83 -3.27 9.10
CA ASP A 155 8.11 -2.76 10.28
C ASP A 155 7.27 -1.50 9.99
N GLY A 156 6.99 -1.24 8.70
CA GLY A 156 5.98 -0.30 8.23
C GLY A 156 6.37 1.18 8.30
N ALA A 157 5.38 2.05 8.07
CA ALA A 157 5.60 3.50 7.95
C ALA A 157 6.18 4.16 9.21
N HIS A 158 6.02 3.53 10.37
CA HIS A 158 6.55 3.99 11.67
C HIS A 158 7.82 3.26 12.11
N SER A 159 8.52 2.62 11.20
CA SER A 159 9.71 1.78 11.41
C SER A 159 10.62 2.29 12.53
N ARG A 160 10.83 1.44 13.55
CA ARG A 160 11.76 1.70 14.65
C ARG A 160 13.21 1.51 14.19
N LEU A 161 13.45 0.47 13.38
CA LEU A 161 14.78 0.22 12.81
C LEU A 161 15.26 1.39 11.95
N ARG A 162 14.35 2.03 11.17
CA ARG A 162 14.68 3.24 10.43
C ARG A 162 15.02 4.41 11.35
N LYS A 163 14.26 4.59 12.45
CA LYS A 163 14.52 5.65 13.43
C LYS A 163 15.86 5.48 14.15
N ALA A 164 16.29 4.24 14.38
CA ALA A 164 17.61 3.94 14.95
C ALA A 164 18.77 4.26 13.98
N LEU A 165 18.48 4.43 12.68
CA LEU A 165 19.47 4.71 11.64
C LEU A 165 19.14 6.04 10.89
N PRO A 166 19.12 7.18 11.57
CA PRO A 166 18.66 8.46 11.01
C PRO A 166 19.52 8.96 9.84
N HIS A 167 20.77 8.56 9.75
CA HIS A 167 21.68 8.91 8.64
C HIS A 167 21.21 8.32 7.30
N LEU A 168 20.43 7.24 7.30
CA LEU A 168 19.85 6.65 6.10
C LEU A 168 18.65 7.47 5.58
N VAL A 169 18.03 8.27 6.44
CA VAL A 169 16.83 9.01 6.07
C VAL A 169 17.21 10.24 5.26
N ARG A 170 16.78 10.28 4.00
CA ARG A 170 16.88 11.47 3.16
C ARG A 170 15.73 12.44 3.43
N ARG A 171 14.53 11.87 3.66
CA ARG A 171 13.30 12.61 3.93
C ARG A 171 12.35 11.74 4.74
N GLU A 172 11.77 12.33 5.76
CA GLU A 172 10.62 11.81 6.46
C GLU A 172 9.70 12.97 6.85
N SER A 173 8.44 12.91 6.45
CA SER A 173 7.43 13.92 6.81
C SER A 173 6.04 13.29 6.89
N VAL A 174 5.20 13.86 7.73
CA VAL A 174 3.77 13.54 7.77
C VAL A 174 3.07 14.37 6.70
N TYR A 175 2.18 13.75 5.93
CA TYR A 175 1.33 14.50 5.01
C TYR A 175 0.34 15.36 5.80
N PRO A 176 0.10 16.60 5.35
CA PRO A 176 -0.87 17.49 6.01
C PRO A 176 -2.32 16.99 5.87
N TRP A 177 -2.56 16.01 5.02
CA TRP A 177 -3.84 15.37 4.77
C TRP A 177 -3.85 13.92 5.20
N GLY A 178 -5.04 13.43 5.54
CA GLY A 178 -5.32 12.05 5.84
C GLY A 178 -6.64 11.63 5.24
N ALA A 179 -7.21 10.54 5.70
CA ALA A 179 -8.53 10.10 5.33
C ALA A 179 -9.24 9.38 6.47
N LEU A 180 -10.56 9.45 6.43
CA LEU A 180 -11.46 8.54 7.12
C LEU A 180 -11.84 7.42 6.18
N TRP A 181 -11.99 6.21 6.68
CA TRP A 181 -12.41 5.08 5.87
C TRP A 181 -13.24 4.08 6.69
N CYS A 182 -14.11 3.37 5.99
CA CYS A 182 -14.80 2.21 6.54
C CYS A 182 -15.07 1.17 5.45
N LEU A 183 -15.47 -0.02 5.88
CA LEU A 183 -15.99 -1.06 4.99
C LEU A 183 -17.51 -1.09 5.10
N LEU A 184 -18.18 -1.06 3.96
CA LEU A 184 -19.63 -1.07 3.82
C LEU A 184 -20.06 -2.30 3.04
N ARG A 185 -21.09 -2.99 3.50
CA ARG A 185 -21.74 -4.03 2.71
C ARG A 185 -22.57 -3.36 1.62
N ALA A 186 -22.40 -3.78 0.38
CA ALA A 186 -23.00 -3.16 -0.79
C ALA A 186 -23.23 -4.17 -1.92
N ASP A 187 -24.05 -5.16 -1.65
CA ASP A 187 -24.43 -6.21 -2.61
C ASP A 187 -25.21 -5.62 -3.82
N ASP A 188 -25.83 -4.45 -3.63
CA ASP A 188 -26.67 -3.72 -4.58
C ASP A 188 -25.94 -2.57 -5.31
N TRP A 189 -24.60 -2.44 -5.15
CA TRP A 189 -23.87 -1.35 -5.79
C TRP A 189 -23.74 -1.54 -7.31
N PRO A 190 -24.29 -0.62 -8.15
CA PRO A 190 -24.38 -0.83 -9.60
C PRO A 190 -23.03 -0.75 -10.31
N HIS A 191 -21.98 -0.24 -9.65
CA HIS A 191 -20.64 -0.06 -10.22
C HIS A 191 -19.63 -1.03 -9.59
N ALA A 192 -19.97 -2.32 -9.57
CA ALA A 192 -19.18 -3.34 -8.88
C ALA A 192 -17.76 -3.53 -9.43
N THR A 193 -17.48 -3.11 -10.68
CA THR A 193 -16.14 -3.21 -11.31
C THR A 193 -15.45 -1.87 -11.49
N GLU A 194 -15.91 -0.82 -10.77
CA GLU A 194 -15.32 0.52 -10.89
C GLU A 194 -14.83 1.05 -9.54
N LEU A 195 -13.60 1.56 -9.49
CA LEU A 195 -13.23 2.53 -8.47
C LEU A 195 -13.81 3.87 -8.87
N ARG A 196 -14.76 4.38 -8.10
CA ARG A 196 -15.39 5.69 -8.34
C ARG A 196 -14.96 6.73 -7.32
N GLN A 197 -14.74 7.94 -7.79
CA GLN A 197 -14.27 9.06 -6.97
C GLN A 197 -15.01 10.36 -7.30
N ARG A 198 -15.20 11.19 -6.27
CA ARG A 198 -15.72 12.57 -6.39
C ARG A 198 -14.72 13.54 -5.76
N TYR A 199 -14.54 14.67 -6.42
CA TYR A 199 -13.62 15.71 -6.01
C TYR A 199 -14.32 17.05 -5.85
N ALA A 200 -14.15 17.73 -4.72
CA ALA A 200 -14.52 19.12 -4.57
C ALA A 200 -13.27 19.97 -4.27
N GLY A 201 -12.84 20.70 -5.29
CA GLY A 201 -11.55 21.38 -5.24
C GLY A 201 -10.40 20.40 -5.09
N THR A 202 -9.40 20.80 -4.29
CA THR A 202 -8.30 19.96 -3.83
C THR A 202 -8.43 19.57 -2.36
N ARG A 203 -9.53 19.95 -1.70
CA ARG A 203 -9.72 19.76 -0.27
C ARG A 203 -10.47 18.49 0.07
N GLU A 204 -11.36 18.05 -0.81
CA GLU A 204 -12.26 16.94 -0.54
C GLU A 204 -12.21 15.91 -1.67
N MET A 205 -12.00 14.69 -1.28
CA MET A 205 -12.03 13.54 -2.17
C MET A 205 -12.81 12.42 -1.48
N ILE A 206 -13.84 11.96 -2.16
CA ILE A 206 -14.65 10.81 -1.75
C ILE A 206 -14.35 9.67 -2.71
N GLY A 207 -14.21 8.46 -2.20
CA GLY A 207 -14.02 7.28 -3.05
C GLY A 207 -14.75 6.06 -2.55
N LEU A 208 -15.22 5.29 -3.50
CA LEU A 208 -15.84 3.98 -3.32
C LEU A 208 -15.07 2.96 -4.16
N LEU A 209 -14.46 2.00 -3.48
CA LEU A 209 -13.73 0.91 -4.08
C LEU A 209 -14.38 -0.42 -3.72
N PRO A 210 -14.95 -1.16 -4.70
CA PRO A 210 -15.37 -2.53 -4.47
C PRO A 210 -14.18 -3.42 -4.09
N VAL A 211 -14.31 -4.23 -3.01
CA VAL A 211 -13.21 -4.99 -2.44
C VAL A 211 -13.51 -6.49 -2.24
N GLY A 212 -14.62 -6.95 -2.81
CA GLY A 212 -15.03 -8.35 -2.73
C GLY A 212 -15.47 -8.75 -1.34
N GLN A 213 -14.88 -9.82 -0.82
CA GLN A 213 -15.27 -10.41 0.46
C GLN A 213 -14.50 -9.81 1.63
N ARG A 214 -15.16 -9.70 2.77
CA ARG A 214 -14.53 -9.40 4.05
C ARG A 214 -14.40 -10.68 4.86
N VAL A 215 -13.23 -10.92 5.45
CA VAL A 215 -12.96 -12.10 6.27
C VAL A 215 -14.02 -12.24 7.38
N GLY A 216 -14.65 -13.41 7.47
CA GLY A 216 -15.70 -13.68 8.46
C GLY A 216 -17.08 -13.06 8.15
N HIS A 217 -17.24 -12.34 7.04
CA HIS A 217 -18.50 -11.67 6.70
C HIS A 217 -18.85 -11.92 5.22
N PRO A 218 -19.92 -12.64 4.92
CA PRO A 218 -20.34 -12.92 3.54
C PRO A 218 -20.86 -11.64 2.86
N GLY A 219 -20.92 -11.67 1.51
CA GLY A 219 -21.45 -10.59 0.67
C GLY A 219 -20.35 -9.75 0.01
N HIS A 220 -20.78 -8.76 -0.78
CA HIS A 220 -19.89 -7.84 -1.46
C HIS A 220 -19.67 -6.58 -0.63
N TRP A 221 -18.42 -6.18 -0.50
CA TRP A 221 -18.03 -5.04 0.33
C TRP A 221 -17.39 -3.95 -0.50
N LEU A 222 -17.60 -2.73 -0.05
CA LEU A 222 -16.95 -1.52 -0.56
C LEU A 222 -16.06 -0.92 0.54
N THR A 223 -14.93 -0.36 0.15
CA THR A 223 -14.24 0.61 0.97
C THR A 223 -14.73 2.00 0.60
N PHE A 224 -15.33 2.67 1.56
CA PHE A 224 -15.57 4.11 1.53
C PHE A 224 -14.36 4.83 2.10
N TYR A 225 -13.92 5.90 1.47
CA TYR A 225 -12.95 6.82 2.06
C TYR A 225 -13.30 8.28 1.77
N PHE A 226 -12.99 9.12 2.75
CA PHE A 226 -13.21 10.56 2.71
C PHE A 226 -11.93 11.27 3.16
N SER A 227 -11.35 12.12 2.30
CA SER A 227 -10.12 12.84 2.63
C SER A 227 -10.41 14.09 3.46
N LEU A 228 -9.58 14.32 4.46
CA LEU A 228 -9.61 15.48 5.36
C LEU A 228 -8.21 15.98 5.64
N ARG A 229 -8.13 17.22 6.11
CA ARG A 229 -6.89 17.71 6.75
C ARG A 229 -6.53 16.84 7.94
N GLY A 230 -5.25 16.74 8.20
CA GLY A 230 -4.76 15.88 9.27
C GLY A 230 -5.28 16.26 10.65
N ASP A 231 -5.35 17.55 10.97
CA ASP A 231 -5.95 18.08 12.21
C ASP A 231 -7.42 17.70 12.35
N GLN A 232 -8.19 17.73 11.26
CA GLN A 232 -9.59 17.30 11.23
C GLN A 232 -9.74 15.78 11.39
N VAL A 233 -8.81 15.00 10.83
CA VAL A 233 -8.78 13.54 11.04
C VAL A 233 -8.56 13.21 12.52
N ASP A 234 -7.63 13.91 13.16
CA ASP A 234 -7.30 13.68 14.58
C ASP A 234 -8.44 14.12 15.51
N ALA A 235 -9.11 15.24 15.18
CA ALA A 235 -10.22 15.80 15.94
C ALA A 235 -11.61 15.24 15.55
N PHE A 236 -11.66 14.22 14.69
CA PHE A 236 -12.93 13.69 14.19
C PHE A 236 -13.81 13.13 15.32
N ASN A 237 -15.05 13.58 15.39
CA ASN A 237 -16.04 13.29 16.42
C ASN A 237 -17.45 13.22 15.80
N VAL A 238 -18.49 13.24 16.62
CA VAL A 238 -19.89 13.19 16.19
C VAL A 238 -20.24 14.35 15.26
N ASP A 239 -19.85 15.57 15.60
CA ASP A 239 -20.13 16.75 14.76
C ASP A 239 -19.41 16.67 13.41
N GLY A 240 -18.17 16.16 13.41
CA GLY A 240 -17.41 15.89 12.19
C GLY A 240 -18.06 14.83 11.34
N PHE A 241 -18.67 13.82 11.95
CA PHE A 241 -19.38 12.75 11.26
C PHE A 241 -20.64 13.26 10.56
N GLU A 242 -21.46 14.06 11.23
CA GLU A 242 -22.66 14.64 10.63
C GLU A 242 -22.30 15.59 9.47
N LYS A 243 -21.31 16.47 9.65
CA LYS A 243 -20.79 17.33 8.56
C LYS A 243 -20.28 16.52 7.36
N MET A 244 -19.60 15.39 7.61
CA MET A 244 -19.14 14.50 6.55
C MET A 244 -20.35 13.91 5.80
N ARG A 245 -21.42 13.46 6.49
CA ARG A 245 -22.63 12.91 5.88
C ARG A 245 -23.33 13.95 5.01
N GLU A 246 -23.59 15.15 5.55
CA GLU A 246 -24.17 16.27 4.78
C GLU A 246 -23.35 16.59 3.54
N ARG A 247 -22.02 16.55 3.69
CA ARG A 247 -21.12 16.85 2.60
C ARG A 247 -21.14 15.78 1.51
N VAL A 248 -21.20 14.51 1.88
CA VAL A 248 -21.33 13.40 0.92
C VAL A 248 -22.69 13.46 0.23
N ASP A 249 -23.75 13.77 0.97
CA ASP A 249 -25.10 13.94 0.44
C ASP A 249 -25.13 15.00 -0.68
N SER A 250 -24.53 16.16 -0.41
CA SER A 250 -24.42 17.25 -1.38
C SER A 250 -23.57 16.93 -2.60
N LEU A 251 -22.45 16.21 -2.42
CA LEU A 251 -21.49 15.96 -3.49
C LEU A 251 -21.76 14.69 -4.29
N TRP A 252 -22.37 13.71 -3.65
CA TRP A 252 -22.57 12.40 -4.24
C TRP A 252 -23.79 11.67 -3.65
N PRO A 253 -25.01 12.06 -4.05
CA PRO A 253 -26.25 11.48 -3.50
C PRO A 253 -26.36 9.96 -3.61
N GLU A 254 -25.81 9.35 -4.68
CA GLU A 254 -25.76 7.88 -4.83
C GLU A 254 -24.96 7.21 -3.70
N ALA A 255 -23.87 7.82 -3.26
CA ALA A 255 -23.06 7.31 -2.17
C ALA A 255 -23.71 7.52 -0.79
N SER A 256 -24.56 8.55 -0.65
CA SER A 256 -25.26 8.86 0.59
C SER A 256 -26.14 7.70 1.08
N THR A 257 -26.83 7.02 0.16
CA THR A 257 -27.64 5.83 0.48
C THR A 257 -26.79 4.71 1.12
N LEU A 258 -25.53 4.55 0.71
CA LEU A 258 -24.62 3.60 1.33
C LEU A 258 -24.17 4.08 2.72
N LEU A 259 -23.93 5.38 2.87
CA LEU A 259 -23.47 5.95 4.13
C LEU A 259 -24.54 5.93 5.22
N SER A 260 -25.82 5.85 4.88
CA SER A 260 -26.89 5.66 5.88
C SER A 260 -26.73 4.37 6.69
N ARG A 261 -25.92 3.42 6.19
CA ARG A 261 -25.57 2.16 6.88
C ARG A 261 -24.50 2.37 7.98
N ILE A 262 -23.82 3.53 8.00
CA ILE A 262 -22.88 3.91 9.06
C ILE A 262 -23.66 4.69 10.11
N GLN A 263 -23.75 4.15 11.31
CA GLN A 263 -24.62 4.72 12.35
C GLN A 263 -23.86 5.64 13.31
N SER A 264 -22.51 5.52 13.38
CA SER A 264 -21.73 6.29 14.33
C SER A 264 -20.30 6.55 13.85
N PRO A 265 -19.62 7.59 14.36
CA PRO A 265 -18.25 7.92 14.00
C PRO A 265 -17.24 6.84 14.38
N GLU A 266 -17.53 5.96 15.34
CA GLU A 266 -16.66 4.85 15.75
C GLU A 266 -16.48 3.80 14.64
N HIS A 267 -17.41 3.73 13.70
CA HIS A 267 -17.27 2.87 12.53
C HIS A 267 -16.25 3.40 11.50
N MET A 268 -15.84 4.68 11.66
CA MET A 268 -14.86 5.31 10.79
C MET A 268 -13.44 5.14 11.34
N ASN A 269 -12.58 4.56 10.56
CA ASN A 269 -11.17 4.45 10.88
C ASN A 269 -10.40 5.66 10.34
N ARG A 270 -9.31 6.02 11.01
CA ARG A 270 -8.47 7.17 10.67
C ARG A 270 -7.18 6.71 10.01
N ALA A 271 -6.79 7.38 8.93
CA ALA A 271 -5.52 7.13 8.25
C ALA A 271 -4.69 8.41 8.18
N ARG A 272 -3.45 8.35 8.65
CA ARG A 272 -2.43 9.39 8.50
C ARG A 272 -1.32 8.82 7.62
N TYR A 273 -0.82 9.62 6.69
CA TYR A 273 0.16 9.19 5.72
C TYR A 273 1.53 9.82 5.98
N ARG A 274 2.57 9.11 5.60
CA ARG A 274 3.97 9.57 5.68
C ARG A 274 4.61 9.54 4.30
N ASP A 275 5.55 10.45 4.08
CA ASP A 275 6.48 10.43 2.95
C ASP A 275 7.86 10.06 3.48
N VAL A 276 8.34 8.88 3.11
CA VAL A 276 9.64 8.36 3.53
C VAL A 276 10.51 8.12 2.31
N VAL A 277 11.72 8.63 2.34
CA VAL A 277 12.76 8.37 1.33
C VAL A 277 14.05 8.06 2.02
N LEU A 278 14.59 6.89 1.77
CA LEU A 278 15.92 6.51 2.20
C LEU A 278 16.99 6.92 1.17
N ARG A 279 18.20 7.21 1.63
CA ARG A 279 19.40 7.40 0.79
C ARG A 279 19.81 6.08 0.16
N ALA A 280 19.79 5.02 1.00
CA ALA A 280 19.99 3.63 0.60
C ALA A 280 18.99 2.74 1.39
N PRO A 281 18.32 1.78 0.74
CA PRO A 281 17.44 0.83 1.43
C PRO A 281 18.22 -0.34 2.05
N VAL A 282 19.55 -0.31 2.02
CA VAL A 282 20.45 -1.32 2.59
C VAL A 282 21.53 -0.63 3.41
N GLN A 283 21.76 -1.15 4.59
CA GLN A 283 22.87 -0.78 5.48
C GLN A 283 23.46 -2.05 6.06
N GLU A 284 24.70 -2.37 5.69
CA GLU A 284 25.36 -3.61 6.11
C GLU A 284 24.48 -4.84 5.85
N ARG A 285 23.96 -5.50 6.87
CA ARG A 285 23.09 -6.68 6.80
C ARG A 285 21.61 -6.36 6.92
N ILE A 286 21.24 -5.09 6.96
CA ILE A 286 19.84 -4.63 7.10
C ILE A 286 19.31 -4.21 5.75
N VAL A 287 18.15 -4.75 5.36
CA VAL A 287 17.41 -4.39 4.14
C VAL A 287 16.03 -3.88 4.51
N PHE A 288 15.69 -2.69 4.06
CA PHE A 288 14.36 -2.09 4.26
C PHE A 288 13.43 -2.39 3.10
N LEU A 289 12.19 -2.85 3.40
CA LEU A 289 11.15 -3.16 2.42
C LEU A 289 9.85 -2.38 2.70
N GLY A 290 9.08 -2.13 1.67
CA GLY A 290 7.75 -1.53 1.75
C GLY A 290 7.75 -0.17 2.44
N ASP A 291 6.75 0.08 3.28
CA ASP A 291 6.58 1.37 3.95
C ASP A 291 7.72 1.71 4.93
N ALA A 292 8.48 0.74 5.40
CA ALA A 292 9.70 0.98 6.19
C ALA A 292 10.76 1.70 5.36
N ALA A 293 10.83 1.42 4.06
CA ALA A 293 11.78 2.03 3.11
C ALA A 293 11.23 3.28 2.41
N HIS A 294 9.94 3.27 2.04
CA HIS A 294 9.40 4.25 1.09
C HIS A 294 7.90 4.50 1.23
N ALA A 295 7.40 4.64 2.46
CA ALA A 295 6.02 5.08 2.68
C ALA A 295 5.71 6.31 1.83
N MET A 296 4.53 6.35 1.21
CA MET A 296 4.12 7.44 0.31
C MET A 296 2.61 7.72 0.43
N SER A 297 2.18 8.84 -0.14
CA SER A 297 0.76 9.18 -0.26
C SER A 297 0.00 8.08 -1.03
N PRO A 298 -1.25 7.76 -0.66
CA PRO A 298 -2.05 6.72 -1.30
C PRO A 298 -2.58 7.10 -2.69
N GLN A 299 -2.29 8.29 -3.21
CA GLN A 299 -2.86 8.84 -4.45
C GLN A 299 -2.69 7.93 -5.67
N LEU A 300 -1.60 7.17 -5.73
CA LEU A 300 -1.32 6.24 -6.82
C LEU A 300 -1.81 4.81 -6.53
N GLY A 301 -2.27 4.50 -5.31
CA GLY A 301 -2.70 3.16 -4.91
C GLY A 301 -1.60 2.09 -5.00
N GLN A 302 -0.31 2.46 -4.86
CA GLN A 302 0.82 1.57 -5.16
C GLN A 302 1.53 0.96 -3.94
N GLY A 303 1.20 1.37 -2.70
CA GLY A 303 1.97 0.97 -1.52
C GLY A 303 2.11 -0.56 -1.38
N VAL A 304 1.01 -1.30 -1.44
CA VAL A 304 1.00 -2.77 -1.35
C VAL A 304 1.74 -3.40 -2.53
N ASN A 305 1.54 -2.89 -3.75
CA ASN A 305 2.23 -3.41 -4.95
C ASN A 305 3.75 -3.24 -4.83
N MET A 306 4.22 -2.09 -4.33
CA MET A 306 5.64 -1.83 -4.12
C MET A 306 6.23 -2.75 -3.04
N ALA A 307 5.48 -3.02 -1.97
CA ALA A 307 5.90 -3.93 -0.91
C ALA A 307 6.08 -5.38 -1.42
N LEU A 308 5.15 -5.86 -2.25
CA LEU A 308 5.26 -7.17 -2.90
C LEU A 308 6.45 -7.25 -3.86
N LEU A 309 6.64 -6.21 -4.68
CA LEU A 309 7.76 -6.11 -5.62
C LEU A 309 9.12 -6.01 -4.90
N ASP A 310 9.18 -5.39 -3.72
CA ASP A 310 10.41 -5.36 -2.91
C ASP A 310 10.78 -6.74 -2.41
N ALA A 311 9.80 -7.48 -1.86
CA ALA A 311 10.02 -8.84 -1.40
C ALA A 311 10.51 -9.75 -2.54
N GLN A 312 9.87 -9.65 -3.71
CA GLN A 312 10.32 -10.38 -4.90
C GLN A 312 11.74 -10.00 -5.32
N ALA A 313 12.04 -8.70 -5.39
CA ALA A 313 13.36 -8.22 -5.83
C ALA A 313 14.48 -8.63 -4.87
N LEU A 314 14.20 -8.69 -3.55
CA LEU A 314 15.14 -9.21 -2.56
C LEU A 314 15.39 -10.71 -2.77
N ALA A 315 14.33 -11.49 -2.92
CA ALA A 315 14.44 -12.93 -3.17
C ALA A 315 15.21 -13.23 -4.46
N ASP A 316 14.92 -12.48 -5.56
CA ASP A 316 15.65 -12.60 -6.82
C ASP A 316 17.11 -12.20 -6.68
N ALA A 317 17.40 -11.15 -5.90
CA ALA A 317 18.78 -10.73 -5.66
C ALA A 317 19.58 -11.81 -4.91
N LEU A 318 18.96 -12.44 -3.91
CA LEU A 318 19.58 -13.54 -3.16
C LEU A 318 19.79 -14.79 -4.02
N ALA A 319 18.83 -15.14 -4.88
CA ALA A 319 18.94 -16.31 -5.76
C ALA A 319 20.01 -16.14 -6.85
N ASP A 320 20.10 -14.95 -7.44
CA ASP A 320 20.93 -14.68 -8.62
C ASP A 320 22.39 -14.29 -8.27
N SER A 321 22.71 -14.03 -6.99
CA SER A 321 24.06 -13.60 -6.56
C SER A 321 24.87 -14.73 -5.98
N ALA A 322 26.20 -14.65 -6.09
CA ALA A 322 27.11 -15.67 -5.56
C ALA A 322 27.20 -15.64 -4.04
N ASN A 323 27.05 -14.46 -3.44
CA ASN A 323 27.11 -14.23 -1.99
C ASN A 323 26.14 -13.13 -1.57
N ILE A 324 25.96 -12.99 -0.25
CA ILE A 324 25.03 -12.03 0.34
C ILE A 324 25.42 -10.57 0.02
N ASP A 325 26.70 -10.25 -0.04
CA ASP A 325 27.15 -8.87 -0.28
C ASP A 325 26.80 -8.42 -1.72
N GLU A 326 26.92 -9.31 -2.70
CA GLU A 326 26.44 -9.07 -4.06
C GLU A 326 24.92 -8.93 -4.12
N ALA A 327 24.18 -9.76 -3.38
CA ALA A 327 22.72 -9.67 -3.31
C ALA A 327 22.28 -8.32 -2.73
N LEU A 328 22.93 -7.87 -1.65
CA LEU A 328 22.64 -6.59 -1.01
C LEU A 328 22.98 -5.37 -1.89
N GLN A 329 23.94 -5.50 -2.80
CA GLN A 329 24.21 -4.50 -3.84
C GLN A 329 23.23 -4.59 -5.03
N SER A 330 22.76 -5.79 -5.37
CA SER A 330 21.85 -6.05 -6.47
C SER A 330 20.43 -5.55 -6.18
N TYR A 331 19.90 -5.81 -4.99
CA TYR A 331 18.55 -5.44 -4.60
C TYR A 331 18.21 -3.95 -4.83
N PRO A 332 18.99 -2.97 -4.35
CA PRO A 332 18.72 -1.55 -4.61
C PRO A 332 18.73 -1.21 -6.11
N ARG A 333 19.62 -1.81 -6.88
CA ARG A 333 19.71 -1.56 -8.33
C ARG A 333 18.44 -2.00 -9.06
N ARG A 334 17.83 -3.13 -8.64
CA ARG A 334 16.57 -3.66 -9.20
C ARG A 334 15.38 -2.74 -8.92
N ARG A 335 15.39 -2.03 -7.77
CA ARG A 335 14.23 -1.24 -7.31
C ARG A 335 14.34 0.26 -7.58
N ARG A 336 15.57 0.80 -7.63
CA ARG A 336 15.87 2.25 -7.63
C ARG A 336 15.08 3.05 -8.66
N ALA A 337 15.09 2.63 -9.92
CA ALA A 337 14.46 3.39 -11.00
C ALA A 337 12.93 3.43 -10.84
N HIS A 338 12.33 2.27 -10.56
CA HIS A 338 10.91 2.11 -10.35
C HIS A 338 10.42 2.94 -9.15
N LEU A 339 11.02 2.77 -7.98
CA LEU A 339 10.67 3.53 -6.78
C LEU A 339 10.82 5.05 -6.97
N ALA A 340 11.90 5.50 -7.64
CA ALA A 340 12.12 6.92 -7.89
C ALA A 340 11.00 7.57 -8.71
N VAL A 341 10.43 6.85 -9.70
CA VAL A 341 9.29 7.32 -10.48
C VAL A 341 8.07 7.49 -9.59
N TYR A 342 7.68 6.47 -8.83
CA TYR A 342 6.46 6.51 -8.03
C TYR A 342 6.54 7.46 -6.84
N GLN A 343 7.69 7.56 -6.19
CA GLN A 343 7.91 8.55 -5.13
C GLN A 343 7.79 9.98 -5.63
N ARG A 344 8.33 10.30 -6.83
CA ARG A 344 8.20 11.64 -7.41
C ARG A 344 6.77 11.91 -7.88
N LEU A 345 6.15 10.96 -8.59
CA LEU A 345 4.77 11.10 -9.06
C LEU A 345 3.80 11.25 -7.89
N SER A 346 3.95 10.46 -6.82
CA SER A 346 3.13 10.60 -5.61
C SER A 346 3.21 12.02 -5.05
N ARG A 347 4.42 12.60 -4.94
CA ARG A 347 4.60 13.98 -4.44
C ARG A 347 4.03 15.04 -5.38
N TRP A 348 4.16 14.86 -6.69
CA TRP A 348 3.65 15.84 -7.66
C TRP A 348 2.15 15.78 -7.82
N LEU A 349 1.56 14.59 -7.73
CA LEU A 349 0.12 14.41 -7.88
C LEU A 349 -0.65 14.74 -6.60
N THR A 350 -0.09 14.48 -5.42
CA THR A 350 -0.79 14.72 -4.16
C THR A 350 -1.35 16.15 -4.05
N PRO A 351 -0.63 17.24 -4.35
CA PRO A 351 -1.19 18.59 -4.25
C PRO A 351 -2.35 18.90 -5.21
N LEU A 352 -2.48 18.15 -6.30
CA LEU A 352 -3.59 18.27 -7.24
C LEU A 352 -4.90 17.71 -6.67
N PHE A 353 -4.83 16.84 -5.66
CA PHE A 353 -5.97 16.16 -5.03
C PHE A 353 -6.14 16.52 -3.56
N GLN A 354 -5.05 16.83 -2.86
CA GLN A 354 -5.02 17.11 -1.43
C GLN A 354 -4.12 18.33 -1.16
N SER A 355 -4.70 19.52 -1.21
CA SER A 355 -4.06 20.80 -0.87
C SER A 355 -5.11 21.87 -0.63
N GLU A 356 -4.67 23.08 -0.22
CA GLU A 356 -5.53 24.26 -0.09
C GLU A 356 -5.49 25.18 -1.31
N ARG A 357 -4.98 24.68 -2.45
CA ARG A 357 -4.73 25.48 -3.65
C ARG A 357 -5.80 25.29 -4.71
N ASP A 358 -6.82 26.13 -4.73
CA ASP A 358 -7.92 26.04 -5.71
C ASP A 358 -7.47 26.18 -7.16
N THR A 359 -6.35 26.87 -7.41
CA THR A 359 -5.74 26.94 -8.76
C THR A 359 -5.31 25.58 -9.27
N LEU A 360 -4.80 24.70 -8.40
CA LEU A 360 -4.40 23.34 -8.76
C LEU A 360 -5.62 22.47 -9.09
N ALA A 361 -6.75 22.69 -8.40
CA ALA A 361 -8.00 22.00 -8.73
C ALA A 361 -8.47 22.37 -10.15
N ARG A 362 -8.42 23.68 -10.49
CA ARG A 362 -8.79 24.14 -11.84
C ARG A 362 -7.84 23.56 -12.90
N LEU A 363 -6.54 23.57 -12.65
CA LEU A 363 -5.55 22.99 -13.55
C LEU A 363 -5.80 21.49 -13.77
N ARG A 364 -6.06 20.73 -12.70
CA ARG A 364 -6.42 19.31 -12.78
C ARG A 364 -7.70 19.10 -13.60
N ASP A 365 -8.77 19.80 -13.25
CA ASP A 365 -10.10 19.62 -13.86
C ASP A 365 -10.12 20.01 -15.35
N LEU A 366 -9.30 20.99 -15.75
CA LEU A 366 -9.15 21.40 -17.13
C LEU A 366 -8.15 20.56 -17.92
N GLY A 367 -7.09 20.06 -17.25
CA GLY A 367 -5.97 19.40 -17.92
C GLY A 367 -6.12 17.88 -18.03
N PHE A 368 -6.52 17.17 -16.98
CA PHE A 368 -6.49 15.70 -16.96
C PHE A 368 -7.46 15.07 -17.95
N GLY A 369 -8.68 15.61 -18.09
CA GLY A 369 -9.66 15.09 -19.05
C GLY A 369 -9.16 15.12 -20.48
N PRO A 370 -8.75 16.28 -21.04
CA PRO A 370 -8.15 16.36 -22.37
C PRO A 370 -6.86 15.55 -22.51
N LEU A 371 -5.97 15.60 -21.52
CA LEU A 371 -4.70 14.86 -21.54
C LEU A 371 -4.91 13.36 -21.65
N SER A 372 -5.91 12.81 -20.93
CA SER A 372 -6.26 11.40 -20.98
C SER A 372 -6.81 10.92 -22.33
N ARG A 373 -7.18 11.84 -23.23
CA ARG A 373 -7.63 11.53 -24.60
C ARG A 373 -6.49 11.44 -25.60
N LEU A 374 -5.32 12.01 -25.27
CA LEU A 374 -4.14 11.94 -26.12
C LEU A 374 -3.49 10.54 -25.97
N PRO A 375 -3.30 9.77 -27.06
CA PRO A 375 -2.85 8.37 -26.98
C PRO A 375 -1.55 8.17 -26.19
N LEU A 376 -0.56 9.02 -26.41
CA LEU A 376 0.73 8.95 -25.69
C LEU A 376 0.57 9.23 -24.19
N ALA A 377 -0.17 10.27 -23.83
CA ALA A 377 -0.40 10.63 -22.43
C ALA A 377 -1.22 9.56 -21.72
N ARG A 378 -2.30 9.06 -22.38
CA ARG A 378 -3.12 7.95 -21.87
C ARG A 378 -2.28 6.71 -21.62
N GLY A 379 -1.42 6.32 -22.58
CA GLY A 379 -0.52 5.18 -22.40
C GLY A 379 0.42 5.34 -21.19
N GLN A 380 0.97 6.55 -20.98
CA GLN A 380 1.80 6.81 -19.79
C GLN A 380 0.99 6.76 -18.48
N MET A 381 -0.22 7.33 -18.47
CA MET A 381 -1.11 7.28 -17.30
C MET A 381 -1.48 5.83 -16.96
N LEU A 382 -1.75 4.99 -17.96
CA LEU A 382 -2.04 3.57 -17.76
C LEU A 382 -0.83 2.80 -17.24
N LYS A 383 0.38 3.04 -17.76
CA LYS A 383 1.61 2.45 -17.21
C LYS A 383 1.81 2.83 -15.74
N ILE A 384 1.52 4.07 -15.36
CA ILE A 384 1.58 4.53 -13.97
C ILE A 384 0.54 3.80 -13.12
N LEU A 385 -0.70 3.72 -13.60
CA LEU A 385 -1.79 3.04 -12.90
C LEU A 385 -1.47 1.56 -12.67
N THR A 386 -1.09 0.84 -13.72
CA THR A 386 -0.83 -0.62 -13.67
C THR A 386 0.44 -0.99 -12.90
N GLY A 387 1.26 -0.02 -12.53
CA GLY A 387 2.53 -0.27 -11.84
C GLY A 387 3.68 -0.63 -12.77
N THR A 388 3.48 -0.62 -14.09
CA THR A 388 4.47 -1.08 -15.08
C THR A 388 5.47 -0.01 -15.54
N LYS A 389 5.30 1.25 -15.12
CA LYS A 389 6.24 2.33 -15.42
C LYS A 389 7.53 2.19 -14.64
N GLN A 390 8.56 1.63 -15.26
CA GLN A 390 9.83 1.33 -14.59
C GLN A 390 10.85 2.49 -14.59
N ALA A 391 10.75 3.41 -15.53
CA ALA A 391 11.65 4.56 -15.66
C ALA A 391 10.94 5.72 -16.38
N TRP A 392 11.55 6.93 -16.36
CA TRP A 392 10.95 8.11 -17.00
C TRP A 392 10.78 7.95 -18.51
N TRP A 393 11.67 7.22 -19.16
CA TRP A 393 11.76 7.06 -20.62
C TRP A 393 11.31 5.68 -21.13
N ARG A 394 10.82 4.80 -20.22
CA ARG A 394 10.37 3.43 -20.55
C ARG A 394 8.95 3.17 -20.09
#